data_136e2f25a7e3ed9ae8a84826614cb728
#
_entry.id   136e2f25a7e3ed9ae8a84826614cb728
#
_cell.length_a   1.000
_cell.length_b   1.000
_cell.length_c   1.000
_cell.angle_alpha   90.00
_cell.angle_beta   90.00
_cell.angle_gamma   90.00
#
_symmetry.space_group_name_H-M   'P 1'
#
loop_
_entity.id
_entity.type
_entity.pdbx_description
1 polymer ?
#
loop_
_entity_poly.entity_id
_entity_poly.type
_entity_poly.pdbx_seq_one_letter_code
_entity_poly.pdbx_strand_id
1 'polypeptide(L)'
;LYITYIKKELKKYLVSQGKSLSLGEFLKRSTVLTLNEPNIMMEKTLVILKPCTLQRGLVGEITNRFERKGLRLAGMKMVQLTDEVLSEHYAHLSSKPFFQRVKDAMMVCPVIVCCFEGVDAVQVVRTLTGPTNGRLAAPGTIRGDYSMSFQENIVHASDSPETAEVELKRFFKPDEIFEYKQAVFGSLYANDEY
;
A
#
# COMPACT_ATOMS: atom_id res chain seq x y z
N LEU A 1 29.01 13.00 -8.51
CA LEU A 1 29.04 14.47 -8.58
C LEU A 1 28.47 15.11 -7.31
N TYR A 2 27.29 14.72 -6.84
CA TYR A 2 26.63 15.28 -5.65
C TYR A 2 27.41 15.02 -4.35
N ILE A 3 27.86 13.79 -4.13
CA ILE A 3 28.70 13.41 -2.97
C ILE A 3 30.01 14.20 -2.92
N THR A 4 30.60 14.48 -4.08
CA THR A 4 31.85 15.24 -4.18
C THR A 4 31.66 16.73 -3.84
N TYR A 5 30.51 17.28 -4.21
CA TYR A 5 30.11 18.65 -3.88
C TYR A 5 29.85 18.81 -2.37
N ILE A 6 29.07 17.92 -1.76
CA ILE A 6 28.79 17.93 -0.30
C ILE A 6 30.10 17.80 0.50
N LYS A 7 30.99 16.89 0.12
CA LYS A 7 32.31 16.75 0.76
C LYS A 7 33.13 18.04 0.73
N LYS A 8 33.06 18.79 -0.38
CA LYS A 8 33.79 20.05 -0.54
C LYS A 8 33.22 21.18 0.33
N GLU A 9 31.91 21.30 0.42
CA GLU A 9 31.25 22.35 1.22
C GLU A 9 31.37 22.07 2.73
N LEU A 10 31.24 20.82 3.15
CA LEU A 10 31.45 20.42 4.55
C LEU A 10 32.91 20.63 5.01
N LYS A 11 33.88 20.37 4.12
CA LYS A 11 35.28 20.63 4.43
C LYS A 11 35.56 22.15 4.63
N LYS A 12 34.92 23.00 3.85
CA LYS A 12 34.98 24.47 4.04
C LYS A 12 34.37 24.88 5.37
N TYR A 13 33.20 24.33 5.74
CA TYR A 13 32.52 24.62 7.00
C TYR A 13 33.35 24.21 8.21
N LEU A 14 33.95 23.01 8.21
CA LEU A 14 34.79 22.51 9.32
C LEU A 14 36.06 23.35 9.48
N VAL A 15 36.67 23.77 8.39
CA VAL A 15 37.84 24.66 8.41
C VAL A 15 37.48 26.04 8.99
N SER A 16 36.29 26.57 8.68
CA SER A 16 35.80 27.84 9.23
C SER A 16 35.53 27.81 10.73
N GLN A 17 35.28 26.61 11.29
CA GLN A 17 35.05 26.40 12.73
C GLN A 17 36.34 26.03 13.51
N GLY A 18 37.50 26.03 12.89
CA GLY A 18 38.80 25.74 13.53
C GLY A 18 38.93 24.27 13.98
N LYS A 19 38.13 23.34 13.45
CA LYS A 19 38.14 21.92 13.78
C LYS A 19 38.83 21.10 12.68
N SER A 20 39.99 20.49 13.02
CA SER A 20 40.64 19.49 12.17
C SER A 20 40.14 18.11 12.54
N LEU A 21 39.35 17.47 11.68
CA LEU A 21 38.95 16.07 11.79
C LEU A 21 39.65 15.27 10.70
N SER A 22 40.20 14.09 11.07
CA SER A 22 40.75 13.17 10.10
C SER A 22 39.63 12.63 9.17
N LEU A 23 40.01 12.27 7.93
CA LEU A 23 39.06 11.70 6.97
C LEU A 23 38.37 10.43 7.54
N GLY A 24 39.07 9.66 8.37
CA GLY A 24 38.54 8.45 9.02
C GLY A 24 37.49 8.75 10.10
N GLU A 25 37.69 9.80 10.90
CA GLU A 25 36.70 10.26 11.88
C GLU A 25 35.47 10.90 11.21
N PHE A 26 35.68 11.59 10.11
CA PHE A 26 34.60 12.13 9.27
C PHE A 26 33.76 11.01 8.68
N LEU A 27 34.37 9.96 8.11
CA LEU A 27 33.66 8.81 7.56
C LEU A 27 32.90 8.03 8.65
N LYS A 28 33.45 7.85 9.85
CA LYS A 28 32.75 7.23 10.99
C LYS A 28 31.57 8.07 11.46
N ARG A 29 31.68 9.40 11.52
CA ARG A 29 30.57 10.28 11.90
C ARG A 29 29.50 10.39 10.82
N SER A 30 29.88 10.40 9.54
CA SER A 30 28.91 10.38 8.44
C SER A 30 28.16 9.04 8.38
N THR A 31 28.79 7.92 8.71
CA THR A 31 28.15 6.60 8.82
C THR A 31 27.17 6.54 9.99
N VAL A 32 27.46 7.26 11.10
CA VAL A 32 26.54 7.35 12.26
C VAL A 32 25.39 8.31 11.98
N LEU A 33 25.59 9.35 11.15
CA LEU A 33 24.52 10.26 10.73
C LEU A 33 23.55 9.62 9.71
N THR A 34 24.01 8.65 8.92
CA THR A 34 23.15 7.87 8.01
C THR A 34 22.39 6.73 8.71
N LEU A 35 22.69 6.45 10.00
CA LEU A 35 22.02 5.40 10.76
C LEU A 35 20.77 5.88 11.52
N ASN A 36 20.42 7.16 11.44
CA ASN A 36 19.24 7.75 12.09
C ASN A 36 18.24 8.40 11.10
N GLU A 37 18.32 8.08 9.83
CA GLU A 37 17.16 8.34 8.96
C GLU A 37 16.05 7.36 9.40
N PRO A 38 14.83 7.83 9.65
CA PRO A 38 13.72 6.93 9.86
C PRO A 38 13.69 6.02 8.63
N ASN A 39 13.87 4.71 8.84
CA ASN A 39 13.73 3.72 7.79
C ASN A 39 12.24 3.62 7.47
N ILE A 40 11.72 4.62 6.77
CA ILE A 40 10.34 4.66 6.33
C ILE A 40 10.23 3.61 5.24
N MET A 41 9.72 2.44 5.64
CA MET A 41 9.58 1.33 4.73
C MET A 41 8.36 1.54 3.85
N MET A 42 8.56 1.40 2.54
CA MET A 42 7.46 1.28 1.60
C MET A 42 6.65 0.02 1.94
N GLU A 43 5.39 0.21 2.28
CA GLU A 43 4.47 -0.89 2.58
C GLU A 43 3.76 -1.38 1.33
N LYS A 44 3.50 -2.69 1.28
CA LYS A 44 2.60 -3.30 0.28
C LYS A 44 1.30 -3.71 0.95
N THR A 45 0.18 -3.50 0.28
CA THR A 45 -1.15 -3.87 0.78
C THR A 45 -1.98 -4.56 -0.30
N LEU A 46 -2.84 -5.49 0.12
CA LEU A 46 -3.78 -6.14 -0.77
C LEU A 46 -5.08 -5.31 -0.86
N VAL A 47 -5.58 -5.17 -2.08
CA VAL A 47 -6.94 -4.71 -2.37
C VAL A 47 -7.61 -5.71 -3.29
N ILE A 48 -8.84 -6.16 -2.95
CA ILE A 48 -9.65 -6.96 -3.86
C ILE A 48 -10.86 -6.12 -4.29
N LEU A 49 -10.98 -5.85 -5.58
CA LEU A 49 -12.18 -5.28 -6.16
C LEU A 49 -13.22 -6.40 -6.28
N LYS A 50 -14.29 -6.28 -5.49
CA LYS A 50 -15.31 -7.32 -5.34
C LYS A 50 -16.16 -7.51 -6.62
N PRO A 51 -16.91 -8.60 -6.74
CA PRO A 51 -17.81 -8.81 -7.87
C PRO A 51 -18.72 -7.62 -8.18
N CYS A 52 -19.28 -6.97 -7.16
CA CYS A 52 -20.12 -5.79 -7.33
C CYS A 52 -19.38 -4.60 -7.99
N THR A 53 -18.08 -4.49 -7.85
CA THR A 53 -17.26 -3.46 -8.50
C THR A 53 -17.17 -3.72 -10.01
N LEU A 54 -16.93 -4.98 -10.40
CA LEU A 54 -16.85 -5.39 -11.79
C LEU A 54 -18.21 -5.23 -12.49
N GLN A 55 -19.26 -5.77 -11.86
CA GLN A 55 -20.63 -5.71 -12.39
C GLN A 55 -21.14 -4.29 -12.60
N ARG A 56 -20.64 -3.33 -11.84
CA ARG A 56 -21.00 -1.90 -11.93
C ARG A 56 -20.04 -1.08 -12.79
N GLY A 57 -19.02 -1.71 -13.42
CA GLY A 57 -18.04 -1.02 -14.26
C GLY A 57 -17.16 -0.01 -13.51
N LEU A 58 -16.90 -0.23 -12.22
CA LEU A 58 -16.17 0.72 -11.35
C LEU A 58 -14.67 0.44 -11.23
N VAL A 59 -14.15 -0.57 -11.92
CA VAL A 59 -12.73 -1.00 -11.80
C VAL A 59 -11.78 0.18 -12.03
N GLY A 60 -11.91 0.87 -13.15
CA GLY A 60 -11.04 2.01 -13.50
C GLY A 60 -11.16 3.17 -12.51
N GLU A 61 -12.38 3.48 -12.07
CA GLU A 61 -12.63 4.54 -11.08
C GLU A 61 -11.95 4.23 -9.74
N ILE A 62 -12.09 3.00 -9.24
CA ILE A 62 -11.54 2.63 -7.93
C ILE A 62 -10.01 2.57 -7.97
N THR A 63 -9.42 1.97 -9.01
CA THR A 63 -7.96 1.92 -9.18
C THR A 63 -7.37 3.31 -9.33
N ASN A 64 -8.01 4.18 -10.14
CA ASN A 64 -7.61 5.57 -10.31
C ASN A 64 -7.56 6.36 -8.98
N ARG A 65 -8.46 6.10 -8.03
CA ARG A 65 -8.43 6.76 -6.71
C ARG A 65 -7.18 6.42 -5.92
N PHE A 66 -6.74 5.17 -5.95
CA PHE A 66 -5.50 4.74 -5.29
C PHE A 66 -4.26 5.32 -5.98
N GLU A 67 -4.20 5.28 -7.32
CA GLU A 67 -3.09 5.83 -8.10
C GLU A 67 -2.98 7.35 -7.94
N ARG A 68 -4.11 8.08 -8.01
CA ARG A 68 -4.12 9.55 -7.82
C ARG A 68 -3.74 9.97 -6.40
N LYS A 69 -3.91 9.12 -5.40
CA LYS A 69 -3.40 9.36 -4.04
C LYS A 69 -1.88 9.25 -3.98
N GLY A 70 -1.24 8.62 -4.97
CA GLY A 70 0.20 8.43 -5.04
C GLY A 70 0.65 6.98 -4.78
N LEU A 71 -0.29 6.05 -4.54
CA LEU A 71 0.06 4.64 -4.37
C LEU A 71 0.53 4.03 -5.70
N ARG A 72 1.60 3.25 -5.65
CA ARG A 72 2.13 2.52 -6.79
C ARG A 72 1.38 1.19 -6.96
N LEU A 73 0.87 0.93 -8.16
CA LEU A 73 0.30 -0.36 -8.50
C LEU A 73 1.43 -1.36 -8.79
N ALA A 74 1.71 -2.25 -7.86
CA ALA A 74 2.81 -3.22 -7.97
C ALA A 74 2.37 -4.57 -8.57
N GLY A 75 1.09 -4.91 -8.51
CA GLY A 75 0.54 -6.14 -9.09
C GLY A 75 -0.96 -6.02 -9.30
N MET A 76 -1.47 -6.61 -10.38
CA MET A 76 -2.90 -6.66 -10.68
C MET A 76 -3.23 -7.90 -11.49
N LYS A 77 -4.29 -8.61 -11.09
CA LYS A 77 -4.81 -9.72 -11.90
C LYS A 77 -6.30 -9.98 -11.64
N MET A 78 -6.95 -10.55 -12.64
CA MET A 78 -8.32 -11.04 -12.54
C MET A 78 -8.30 -12.52 -12.09
N VAL A 79 -9.11 -12.86 -11.11
CA VAL A 79 -9.16 -14.21 -10.53
C VAL A 79 -10.60 -14.62 -10.26
N GLN A 80 -10.98 -15.85 -10.65
CA GLN A 80 -12.19 -16.50 -10.12
C GLN A 80 -11.81 -17.14 -8.80
N LEU A 81 -12.42 -16.65 -7.72
CA LEU A 81 -12.17 -17.19 -6.38
C LEU A 81 -12.86 -18.54 -6.19
N THR A 82 -12.22 -19.42 -5.41
CA THR A 82 -12.76 -20.74 -5.05
C THR A 82 -13.19 -20.76 -3.57
N ASP A 83 -13.99 -21.74 -3.21
CA ASP A 83 -14.45 -21.93 -1.82
C ASP A 83 -13.28 -22.15 -0.86
N GLU A 84 -12.24 -22.87 -1.29
CA GLU A 84 -11.05 -23.15 -0.49
C GLU A 84 -10.29 -21.87 -0.16
N VAL A 85 -9.98 -21.05 -1.18
CA VAL A 85 -9.28 -19.78 -1.01
C VAL A 85 -10.07 -18.83 -0.10
N LEU A 86 -11.40 -18.76 -0.28
CA LEU A 86 -12.27 -17.92 0.53
C LEU A 86 -12.43 -18.43 1.96
N SER A 87 -12.43 -19.74 2.16
CA SER A 87 -12.46 -20.35 3.49
C SER A 87 -11.20 -20.04 4.29
N GLU A 88 -10.06 -20.00 3.64
CA GLU A 88 -8.79 -19.57 4.24
C GLU A 88 -8.78 -18.05 4.48
N HIS A 89 -9.15 -17.25 3.48
CA HIS A 89 -9.11 -15.79 3.56
C HIS A 89 -10.05 -15.23 4.63
N TYR A 90 -11.24 -15.81 4.76
CA TYR A 90 -12.24 -15.42 5.76
C TYR A 90 -12.31 -16.38 6.95
N ALA A 91 -11.25 -17.13 7.27
CA ALA A 91 -11.24 -18.10 8.37
C ALA A 91 -11.68 -17.52 9.72
N HIS A 92 -11.33 -16.25 9.99
CA HIS A 92 -11.75 -15.51 11.18
C HIS A 92 -13.28 -15.28 11.28
N LEU A 93 -14.01 -15.47 10.18
CA LEU A 93 -15.47 -15.38 10.13
C LEU A 93 -16.17 -16.75 10.14
N SER A 94 -15.44 -17.86 10.18
CA SER A 94 -15.99 -19.22 10.00
C SER A 94 -17.12 -19.58 10.97
N SER A 95 -17.12 -19.04 12.19
CA SER A 95 -18.16 -19.23 13.20
C SER A 95 -19.38 -18.29 13.03
N LYS A 96 -19.35 -17.37 12.07
CA LYS A 96 -20.42 -16.39 11.88
C LYS A 96 -21.53 -16.93 10.97
N PRO A 97 -22.80 -16.68 11.26
CA PRO A 97 -23.92 -17.21 10.47
C PRO A 97 -23.97 -16.70 9.03
N PHE A 98 -23.27 -15.61 8.73
CA PHE A 98 -23.18 -15.03 7.39
C PHE A 98 -21.94 -15.49 6.59
N PHE A 99 -21.10 -16.37 7.13
CA PHE A 99 -19.84 -16.78 6.50
C PHE A 99 -20.03 -17.33 5.09
N GLN A 100 -20.97 -18.30 4.91
CA GLN A 100 -21.25 -18.87 3.59
C GLN A 100 -21.74 -17.79 2.61
N ARG A 101 -22.64 -16.91 3.04
CA ARG A 101 -23.16 -15.83 2.20
C ARG A 101 -22.05 -14.88 1.71
N VAL A 102 -21.01 -14.60 2.53
CA VAL A 102 -19.87 -13.78 2.12
C VAL A 102 -19.07 -14.49 1.02
N LYS A 103 -18.82 -15.80 1.16
CA LYS A 103 -18.11 -16.59 0.15
C LYS A 103 -18.90 -16.64 -1.17
N ASP A 104 -20.20 -16.94 -1.09
CA ASP A 104 -21.08 -17.01 -2.25
C ASP A 104 -21.07 -15.69 -3.04
N ALA A 105 -21.18 -14.55 -2.34
CA ALA A 105 -21.11 -13.23 -2.96
C ALA A 105 -19.76 -12.93 -3.64
N MET A 106 -18.67 -13.49 -3.13
CA MET A 106 -17.33 -13.32 -3.72
C MET A 106 -17.07 -14.25 -4.90
N MET A 107 -17.91 -15.26 -5.13
CA MET A 107 -17.79 -16.24 -6.21
C MET A 107 -18.73 -16.00 -7.41
N VAL A 108 -19.65 -15.03 -7.34
CA VAL A 108 -20.66 -14.81 -8.41
C VAL A 108 -20.05 -14.42 -9.75
N CYS A 109 -18.86 -13.81 -9.74
CA CYS A 109 -18.05 -13.54 -10.92
C CYS A 109 -16.59 -13.32 -10.49
N PRO A 110 -15.63 -13.21 -11.44
CA PRO A 110 -14.26 -12.90 -11.10
C PRO A 110 -14.12 -11.60 -10.29
N VAL A 111 -13.03 -11.50 -9.54
CA VAL A 111 -12.57 -10.30 -8.83
C VAL A 111 -11.28 -9.77 -9.47
N ILE A 112 -10.94 -8.51 -9.19
CA ILE A 112 -9.59 -7.99 -9.46
C ILE A 112 -8.83 -7.94 -8.16
N VAL A 113 -7.67 -8.60 -8.11
CA VAL A 113 -6.74 -8.55 -6.97
C VAL A 113 -5.61 -7.59 -7.32
N CYS A 114 -5.35 -6.63 -6.44
CA CYS A 114 -4.33 -5.60 -6.60
C CYS A 114 -3.35 -5.64 -5.44
N CYS A 115 -2.07 -5.39 -5.73
CA CYS A 115 -1.04 -5.03 -4.77
C CYS A 115 -0.72 -3.54 -4.97
N PHE A 116 -1.00 -2.72 -3.98
CA PHE A 116 -0.58 -1.32 -3.94
C PHE A 116 0.57 -1.13 -2.97
N GLU A 117 1.47 -0.18 -3.28
CA GLU A 117 2.64 0.13 -2.47
C GLU A 117 2.78 1.64 -2.26
N GLY A 118 3.23 2.04 -1.08
CA GLY A 118 3.47 3.43 -0.69
C GLY A 118 3.89 3.54 0.77
N VAL A 119 4.19 4.75 1.22
CA VAL A 119 4.37 5.02 2.65
C VAL A 119 3.02 4.86 3.35
N ASP A 120 2.97 4.13 4.47
CA ASP A 120 1.76 3.82 5.22
C ASP A 120 0.61 3.26 4.35
N ALA A 121 0.94 2.47 3.31
CA ALA A 121 -0.02 2.07 2.27
C ALA A 121 -1.26 1.38 2.84
N VAL A 122 -1.14 0.56 3.88
CA VAL A 122 -2.27 -0.10 4.54
C VAL A 122 -3.25 0.95 5.08
N GLN A 123 -2.75 1.88 5.88
CA GLN A 123 -3.60 2.91 6.49
C GLN A 123 -4.17 3.89 5.45
N VAL A 124 -3.39 4.27 4.44
CA VAL A 124 -3.84 5.14 3.34
C VAL A 124 -4.97 4.48 2.55
N VAL A 125 -4.82 3.20 2.18
CA VAL A 125 -5.87 2.44 1.48
C VAL A 125 -7.12 2.33 2.33
N ARG A 126 -7.01 2.02 3.62
CA ARG A 126 -8.16 1.93 4.52
C ARG A 126 -8.89 3.27 4.65
N THR A 127 -8.16 4.37 4.75
CA THR A 127 -8.73 5.73 4.82
C THR A 127 -9.51 6.06 3.53
N LEU A 128 -8.94 5.78 2.36
CA LEU A 128 -9.62 5.98 1.07
C LEU A 128 -10.83 5.07 0.90
N THR A 129 -10.78 3.85 1.43
CA THR A 129 -11.86 2.87 1.33
C THR A 129 -13.06 3.26 2.21
N GLY A 130 -12.82 3.77 3.40
CA GLY A 130 -13.85 4.05 4.40
C GLY A 130 -14.33 2.80 5.17
N PRO A 131 -15.21 2.95 6.18
CA PRO A 131 -15.70 1.87 7.03
C PRO A 131 -16.49 0.84 6.23
N THR A 132 -16.57 -0.41 6.77
CA THR A 132 -17.20 -1.56 6.11
C THR A 132 -18.66 -1.31 5.73
N ASN A 133 -19.40 -0.60 6.55
CA ASN A 133 -20.79 -0.22 6.24
C ASN A 133 -20.80 1.04 5.35
N GLY A 134 -21.07 0.86 4.05
CA GLY A 134 -21.10 1.96 3.08
C GLY A 134 -22.06 3.09 3.44
N ARG A 135 -23.18 2.78 4.10
CA ARG A 135 -24.15 3.81 4.54
C ARG A 135 -23.61 4.74 5.64
N LEU A 136 -22.59 4.32 6.35
CA LEU A 136 -21.92 5.09 7.41
C LEU A 136 -20.59 5.69 6.97
N ALA A 137 -20.17 5.38 5.74
CA ALA A 137 -18.91 5.86 5.19
C ALA A 137 -19.06 7.33 4.77
N ALA A 138 -18.05 8.13 5.07
CA ALA A 138 -18.03 9.54 4.70
C ALA A 138 -17.98 9.72 3.17
N PRO A 139 -18.69 10.69 2.61
CA PRO A 139 -18.54 11.10 1.23
C PRO A 139 -17.07 11.36 0.87
N GLY A 140 -16.65 11.01 -0.34
CA GLY A 140 -15.25 11.08 -0.77
C GLY A 140 -14.46 9.80 -0.51
N THR A 141 -14.91 8.92 0.39
CA THR A 141 -14.37 7.56 0.48
C THR A 141 -15.01 6.65 -0.58
N ILE A 142 -14.29 5.58 -0.98
CA ILE A 142 -14.80 4.62 -1.98
C ILE A 142 -16.16 4.07 -1.57
N ARG A 143 -16.31 3.65 -0.33
CA ARG A 143 -17.58 3.10 0.17
C ARG A 143 -18.65 4.18 0.38
N GLY A 144 -18.27 5.38 0.78
CA GLY A 144 -19.20 6.51 0.93
C GLY A 144 -19.83 6.94 -0.39
N ASP A 145 -19.06 6.88 -1.48
CA ASP A 145 -19.53 7.29 -2.79
C ASP A 145 -20.26 6.16 -3.55
N TYR A 146 -19.86 4.89 -3.33
CA TYR A 146 -20.31 3.79 -4.20
C TYR A 146 -21.04 2.66 -3.48
N SER A 147 -21.14 2.63 -2.14
CA SER A 147 -21.77 1.52 -1.44
C SER A 147 -22.94 1.94 -0.55
N MET A 148 -24.07 1.27 -0.75
CA MET A 148 -25.24 1.31 0.13
C MET A 148 -25.37 0.05 0.98
N SER A 149 -24.38 -0.86 0.94
CA SER A 149 -24.46 -2.18 1.56
C SER A 149 -23.32 -2.39 2.57
N PHE A 150 -23.56 -3.26 3.53
CA PHE A 150 -22.51 -3.78 4.42
C PHE A 150 -21.69 -4.88 3.74
N GLN A 151 -22.29 -5.69 2.86
CA GLN A 151 -21.65 -6.82 2.18
C GLN A 151 -21.15 -6.43 0.79
N GLU A 152 -22.01 -5.79 -0.05
CA GLU A 152 -21.70 -5.30 -1.39
C GLU A 152 -20.98 -3.95 -1.29
N ASN A 153 -19.80 -3.95 -0.64
CA ASN A 153 -19.10 -2.74 -0.22
C ASN A 153 -17.83 -2.45 -1.02
N ILE A 154 -17.88 -2.82 -2.31
CA ILE A 154 -16.93 -2.43 -3.38
C ILE A 154 -15.58 -3.12 -3.26
N VAL A 155 -14.85 -2.96 -2.16
CA VAL A 155 -13.48 -3.45 -2.01
C VAL A 155 -13.30 -4.21 -0.69
N HIS A 156 -12.37 -5.18 -0.71
CA HIS A 156 -11.66 -5.66 0.47
C HIS A 156 -10.29 -4.95 0.51
N ALA A 157 -9.80 -4.64 1.69
CA ALA A 157 -8.47 -4.10 1.93
C ALA A 157 -7.91 -4.71 3.22
N SER A 158 -6.63 -5.01 3.24
CA SER A 158 -5.92 -5.55 4.42
C SER A 158 -6.08 -4.65 5.63
N ASP A 159 -6.16 -5.27 6.82
CA ASP A 159 -6.42 -4.55 8.08
C ASP A 159 -5.14 -4.05 8.76
N SER A 160 -4.01 -4.72 8.53
CA SER A 160 -2.69 -4.38 9.08
C SER A 160 -1.57 -4.77 8.12
N PRO A 161 -0.33 -4.30 8.31
CA PRO A 161 0.82 -4.74 7.54
C PRO A 161 1.03 -6.25 7.58
N GLU A 162 0.87 -6.87 8.76
CA GLU A 162 1.01 -8.32 8.95
C GLU A 162 -0.06 -9.10 8.17
N THR A 163 -1.31 -8.62 8.22
CA THR A 163 -2.41 -9.20 7.42
C THR A 163 -2.14 -9.04 5.94
N ALA A 164 -1.64 -7.87 5.51
CA ALA A 164 -1.30 -7.61 4.12
C ALA A 164 -0.24 -8.57 3.59
N GLU A 165 0.81 -8.86 4.37
CA GLU A 165 1.84 -9.81 3.99
C GLU A 165 1.28 -11.23 3.76
N VAL A 166 0.44 -11.69 4.67
CA VAL A 166 -0.20 -13.03 4.57
C VAL A 166 -1.15 -13.08 3.36
N GLU A 167 -1.97 -12.05 3.19
CA GLU A 167 -2.93 -11.97 2.10
C GLU A 167 -2.24 -11.85 0.73
N LEU A 168 -1.18 -11.05 0.61
CA LEU A 168 -0.40 -10.95 -0.63
C LEU A 168 0.21 -12.31 -1.03
N LYS A 169 0.77 -13.06 -0.07
CA LYS A 169 1.30 -14.42 -0.33
C LYS A 169 0.22 -15.41 -0.75
N ARG A 170 -1.03 -15.24 -0.28
CA ARG A 170 -2.17 -16.09 -0.69
C ARG A 170 -2.60 -15.82 -2.12
N PHE A 171 -2.59 -14.56 -2.54
CA PHE A 171 -3.13 -14.15 -3.82
C PHE A 171 -2.11 -13.97 -4.93
N PHE A 172 -0.84 -13.70 -4.63
CA PHE A 172 0.21 -13.45 -5.61
C PHE A 172 1.37 -14.43 -5.47
N LYS A 173 1.93 -14.83 -6.60
CA LYS A 173 3.26 -15.42 -6.66
C LYS A 173 4.32 -14.31 -6.59
N PRO A 174 5.57 -14.60 -6.17
CA PRO A 174 6.61 -13.59 -6.09
C PRO A 174 6.90 -12.85 -7.40
N ASP A 175 6.75 -13.52 -8.54
CA ASP A 175 6.96 -13.00 -9.89
C ASP A 175 5.77 -12.20 -10.46
N GLU A 176 4.67 -12.10 -9.71
CA GLU A 176 3.48 -11.31 -10.06
C GLU A 176 3.44 -9.93 -9.36
N ILE A 177 4.41 -9.63 -8.50
CA ILE A 177 4.57 -8.33 -7.83
C ILE A 177 5.85 -7.67 -8.35
N PHE A 178 5.71 -6.53 -9.01
CA PHE A 178 6.78 -5.89 -9.75
C PHE A 178 7.32 -4.68 -9.00
N GLU A 179 8.65 -4.52 -9.04
CA GLU A 179 9.33 -3.32 -8.56
C GLU A 179 9.70 -2.43 -9.75
N TYR A 180 9.25 -1.18 -9.70
CA TYR A 180 9.62 -0.17 -10.68
C TYR A 180 9.57 1.22 -10.05
N LYS A 181 10.33 2.15 -10.59
CA LYS A 181 10.34 3.53 -10.10
C LYS A 181 9.24 4.34 -10.80
N GLN A 182 8.34 4.93 -10.02
CA GLN A 182 7.40 5.91 -10.56
C GLN A 182 8.14 7.21 -10.93
N ALA A 183 7.87 7.76 -12.11
CA ALA A 183 8.49 9.00 -12.56
C ALA A 183 8.16 10.20 -11.64
N VAL A 184 6.99 10.17 -11.00
CA VAL A 184 6.50 11.23 -10.12
C VAL A 184 6.90 11.05 -8.65
N PHE A 185 7.63 10.00 -8.28
CA PHE A 185 7.93 9.64 -6.89
C PHE A 185 8.55 10.80 -6.10
N GLY A 186 9.52 11.51 -6.66
CA GLY A 186 10.15 12.68 -6.03
C GLY A 186 9.27 13.92 -5.91
N SER A 187 8.02 13.86 -6.41
CA SER A 187 7.01 14.91 -6.25
C SER A 187 5.86 14.48 -5.32
N LEU A 188 5.88 13.21 -4.86
CA LEU A 188 4.85 12.66 -3.97
C LEU A 188 5.23 12.78 -2.50
N TYR A 189 6.51 12.67 -2.20
CA TYR A 189 7.05 12.65 -0.85
C TYR A 189 8.16 13.70 -0.68
N ALA A 190 8.26 14.32 0.48
CA ALA A 190 9.44 15.09 0.84
C ALA A 190 10.64 14.16 1.10
N ASN A 191 11.88 14.69 1.01
CA ASN A 191 13.09 13.87 1.09
C ASN A 191 13.31 13.18 2.45
N ASP A 192 12.57 13.56 3.48
CA ASP A 192 12.63 13.04 4.85
C ASP A 192 11.44 12.13 5.20
N GLU A 193 10.57 11.81 4.22
CA GLU A 193 9.37 10.99 4.41
C GLU A 193 9.48 9.56 3.87
N TYR A 194 10.67 9.16 3.30
CA TYR A 194 10.87 7.81 2.74
C TYR A 194 12.33 7.35 2.79
#